data_0aa12e41e0946de40d23f1698975630c
#
_entry.id   0aa12e41e0946de40d23f1698975630c
#
_cell.length_a   1.000
_cell.length_b   1.000
_cell.length_c   1.000
_cell.angle_alpha   90.00
_cell.angle_beta   90.00
_cell.angle_gamma   90.00
#
_symmetry.space_group_name_H-M   'P 1'
#
loop_
_entity.id
_entity.type
_entity.pdbx_description
1 polymer ?
#
loop_
_entity_poly.entity_id
_entity_poly.type
_entity_poly.pdbx_seq_one_letter_code
_entity_poly.pdbx_strand_id
1 'polypeptide(L)'
;FSTWLWRTAFWLRYKVGYGLKVYGRDNFPMEGPVIVVPNHLSNNDPPICGYALPRHVHFMAKQELFVNPISRFFCTWLGAFPLNRGAIDKVAIRHAMGLLKDNKVLGIFAEGNRQKSGKLGKFHDGAASIALRTGVSIVPVAIIGSHNMERNKVACIIGKPIPVEKAKATPEAIQKVNDSVKSEIQRMIDSYHNNCIEETLWK
;
A
#
# COMPACT_ATOMS: atom_id res chain seq x y z
N PHE A 1 5.93 -20.02 9.76
CA PHE A 1 6.24 -19.40 11.04
C PHE A 1 5.50 -18.09 11.17
N SER A 2 4.73 -18.00 12.07
CA SER A 2 3.67 -17.22 12.66
C SER A 2 3.57 -15.76 12.23
N THR A 3 2.72 -15.50 11.24
CA THR A 3 2.15 -14.16 10.96
C THR A 3 1.54 -13.53 12.22
N TRP A 4 1.17 -14.33 13.20
CA TRP A 4 0.61 -13.93 14.48
C TRP A 4 1.60 -13.11 15.34
N LEU A 5 2.87 -13.51 15.40
CA LEU A 5 3.85 -12.88 16.30
C LEU A 5 4.14 -11.42 15.91
N TRP A 6 4.40 -11.14 14.62
CA TRP A 6 4.65 -9.78 14.17
C TRP A 6 3.36 -8.92 14.17
N ARG A 7 2.19 -9.54 13.91
CA ARG A 7 0.91 -8.83 14.03
C ARG A 7 0.64 -8.39 15.46
N THR A 8 0.97 -9.23 16.45
CA THR A 8 0.88 -8.87 17.88
C THR A 8 1.86 -7.75 18.24
N ALA A 9 3.11 -7.82 17.79
CA ALA A 9 4.09 -6.77 18.00
C ALA A 9 3.64 -5.43 17.36
N PHE A 10 3.08 -5.47 16.16
CA PHE A 10 2.54 -4.29 15.49
C PHE A 10 1.28 -3.76 16.16
N TRP A 11 0.41 -4.64 16.66
CA TRP A 11 -0.74 -4.26 17.48
C TRP A 11 -0.31 -3.50 18.73
N LEU A 12 0.64 -4.05 19.51
CA LEU A 12 1.19 -3.38 20.70
C LEU A 12 1.79 -2.02 20.33
N ARG A 13 2.62 -1.96 19.31
CA ARG A 13 3.28 -0.73 18.90
C ARG A 13 2.30 0.31 18.36
N TYR A 14 1.49 -0.05 17.37
CA TYR A 14 0.69 0.92 16.61
C TYR A 14 -0.67 1.16 17.24
N LYS A 15 -1.40 0.12 17.66
CA LYS A 15 -2.72 0.29 18.27
C LYS A 15 -2.63 0.78 19.71
N VAL A 16 -1.85 0.11 20.54
CA VAL A 16 -1.74 0.46 21.97
C VAL A 16 -0.82 1.66 22.18
N GLY A 17 0.37 1.66 21.57
CA GLY A 17 1.36 2.73 21.73
C GLY A 17 0.93 4.05 21.11
N TYR A 18 0.52 4.03 19.84
CA TYR A 18 0.19 5.24 19.08
C TYR A 18 -1.31 5.49 18.87
N GLY A 19 -2.18 4.57 19.31
CA GLY A 19 -3.62 4.72 19.14
C GLY A 19 -4.07 4.70 17.68
N LEU A 20 -3.38 3.92 16.81
CA LEU A 20 -3.70 3.80 15.39
C LEU A 20 -5.19 3.50 15.18
N LYS A 21 -5.85 4.35 14.40
CA LYS A 21 -7.22 4.15 13.97
C LYS A 21 -7.22 3.48 12.58
N VAL A 22 -8.05 2.46 12.39
CA VAL A 22 -8.19 1.75 11.11
C VAL A 22 -9.64 1.83 10.68
N TYR A 23 -9.87 2.32 9.46
CA TYR A 23 -11.19 2.49 8.86
C TYR A 23 -11.31 1.69 7.57
N GLY A 24 -12.51 1.26 7.21
CA GLY A 24 -12.82 0.60 5.94
C GLY A 24 -12.21 -0.79 5.80
N ARG A 25 -11.92 -1.51 6.90
CA ARG A 25 -11.34 -2.86 6.84
C ARG A 25 -12.21 -3.84 6.05
N ASP A 26 -13.53 -3.66 6.10
CA ASP A 26 -14.52 -4.52 5.41
C ASP A 26 -14.55 -4.28 3.89
N ASN A 27 -13.96 -3.18 3.41
CA ASN A 27 -13.78 -2.94 1.97
C ASN A 27 -12.73 -3.85 1.35
N PHE A 28 -11.89 -4.51 2.17
CA PHE A 28 -10.75 -5.25 1.66
C PHE A 28 -11.15 -6.64 1.17
N PRO A 29 -10.85 -7.02 -0.09
CA PRO A 29 -11.16 -8.34 -0.63
C PRO A 29 -10.43 -9.45 0.14
N MET A 30 -11.20 -10.40 0.71
CA MET A 30 -10.64 -11.50 1.48
C MET A 30 -10.05 -12.60 0.60
N GLU A 31 -10.46 -12.67 -0.67
CA GLU A 31 -10.03 -13.66 -1.65
C GLU A 31 -9.53 -13.00 -2.94
N GLY A 32 -8.87 -13.80 -3.78
CA GLY A 32 -8.35 -13.36 -5.06
C GLY A 32 -7.12 -12.44 -4.97
N PRO A 33 -6.57 -12.06 -6.12
CA PRO A 33 -5.42 -11.15 -6.19
C PRO A 33 -5.85 -9.71 -5.93
N VAL A 34 -5.00 -8.94 -5.26
CA VAL A 34 -5.23 -7.52 -4.96
C VAL A 34 -3.93 -6.74 -5.10
N ILE A 35 -4.01 -5.56 -5.68
CA ILE A 35 -2.92 -4.58 -5.64
C ILE A 35 -3.30 -3.49 -4.63
N VAL A 36 -2.47 -3.30 -3.61
CA VAL A 36 -2.63 -2.24 -2.60
C VAL A 36 -1.73 -1.07 -2.96
N VAL A 37 -2.31 0.11 -3.04
CA VAL A 37 -1.55 1.34 -3.32
C VAL A 37 -1.77 2.33 -2.18
N PRO A 38 -0.85 2.38 -1.19
CA PRO A 38 -0.87 3.40 -0.15
C PRO A 38 -0.07 4.64 -0.56
N ASN A 39 -0.37 5.78 0.06
CA ASN A 39 0.56 6.91 0.09
C ASN A 39 1.77 6.60 0.98
N HIS A 40 2.88 7.31 0.78
CA HIS A 40 4.14 7.02 1.46
C HIS A 40 4.70 8.23 2.21
N LEU A 41 4.59 8.22 3.54
CA LEU A 41 5.05 9.31 4.41
C LEU A 41 6.29 8.93 5.22
N SER A 42 6.41 7.66 5.63
CA SER A 42 7.48 7.22 6.52
C SER A 42 7.85 5.73 6.38
N ASN A 43 8.91 5.31 7.09
CA ASN A 43 9.26 3.88 7.20
C ASN A 43 8.25 3.07 8.03
N ASN A 44 7.32 3.74 8.72
CA ASN A 44 6.26 3.08 9.47
C ASN A 44 5.09 2.63 8.57
N ASP A 45 4.99 3.11 7.33
CA ASP A 45 3.85 2.84 6.45
C ASP A 45 3.69 1.35 6.11
N PRO A 46 4.75 0.60 5.71
CA PRO A 46 4.60 -0.82 5.43
C PRO A 46 4.12 -1.63 6.64
N PRO A 47 4.68 -1.49 7.86
CA PRO A 47 4.16 -2.18 9.03
C PRO A 47 2.76 -1.70 9.47
N ILE A 48 2.40 -0.42 9.28
CA ILE A 48 1.02 0.06 9.51
C ILE A 48 0.05 -0.66 8.57
N CYS A 49 0.37 -0.74 7.26
CA CYS A 49 -0.42 -1.53 6.31
C CYS A 49 -0.47 -3.01 6.70
N GLY A 50 0.66 -3.60 7.09
CA GLY A 50 0.72 -5.00 7.52
C GLY A 50 -0.20 -5.31 8.69
N TYR A 51 -0.36 -4.36 9.63
CA TYR A 51 -1.29 -4.48 10.73
C TYR A 51 -2.75 -4.20 10.32
N ALA A 52 -2.98 -3.12 9.56
CA ALA A 52 -4.32 -2.65 9.21
C ALA A 52 -5.05 -3.59 8.26
N LEU A 53 -4.34 -4.16 7.29
CA LEU A 53 -4.91 -5.02 6.26
C LEU A 53 -5.14 -6.45 6.77
N PRO A 54 -6.26 -7.10 6.41
CA PRO A 54 -6.61 -8.43 6.92
C PRO A 54 -5.74 -9.55 6.32
N ARG A 55 -5.16 -9.33 5.13
CA ARG A 55 -4.32 -10.29 4.42
C ARG A 55 -2.86 -9.85 4.40
N HIS A 56 -1.95 -10.82 4.25
CA HIS A 56 -0.51 -10.54 4.15
C HIS A 56 -0.18 -9.81 2.85
N VAL A 57 0.57 -8.70 2.95
CA VAL A 57 0.93 -7.85 1.81
C VAL A 57 2.40 -8.03 1.48
N HIS A 58 2.69 -8.30 0.21
CA HIS A 58 4.04 -8.39 -0.33
C HIS A 58 4.44 -7.04 -0.94
N PHE A 59 5.27 -6.27 -0.25
CA PHE A 59 5.67 -4.94 -0.72
C PHE A 59 6.89 -4.98 -1.64
N MET A 60 6.83 -4.21 -2.73
CA MET A 60 8.04 -3.82 -3.46
C MET A 60 8.86 -2.86 -2.62
N ALA A 61 10.09 -3.19 -2.29
CA ALA A 61 10.96 -2.38 -1.47
C ALA A 61 12.30 -2.12 -2.18
N LYS A 62 12.93 -0.99 -1.84
CA LYS A 62 14.20 -0.55 -2.42
C LYS A 62 15.29 -1.61 -2.22
N GLN A 63 16.04 -1.97 -3.29
CA GLN A 63 17.05 -3.02 -3.26
C GLN A 63 18.10 -2.82 -2.16
N GLU A 64 18.45 -1.58 -1.83
CA GLU A 64 19.45 -1.27 -0.80
C GLU A 64 19.03 -1.73 0.61
N LEU A 65 17.73 -1.92 0.86
CA LEU A 65 17.25 -2.49 2.12
C LEU A 65 17.61 -3.97 2.28
N PHE A 66 17.98 -4.64 1.19
CA PHE A 66 18.36 -6.06 1.19
C PHE A 66 19.88 -6.28 1.21
N VAL A 67 20.68 -5.21 1.20
CA VAL A 67 22.15 -5.29 1.30
C VAL A 67 22.58 -5.62 2.73
N ASN A 68 22.00 -4.93 3.72
CA ASN A 68 22.29 -5.21 5.12
C ASN A 68 21.57 -6.49 5.57
N PRO A 69 22.26 -7.47 6.19
CA PRO A 69 21.67 -8.76 6.58
C PRO A 69 20.48 -8.62 7.54
N ILE A 70 20.53 -7.68 8.47
CA ILE A 70 19.46 -7.46 9.46
C ILE A 70 18.23 -6.90 8.78
N SER A 71 18.38 -5.84 7.98
CA SER A 71 17.24 -5.26 7.25
C SER A 71 16.67 -6.21 6.21
N ARG A 72 17.55 -6.99 5.53
CA ARG A 72 17.14 -8.07 4.61
C ARG A 72 16.28 -9.10 5.32
N PHE A 73 16.70 -9.57 6.49
CA PHE A 73 15.93 -10.53 7.28
C PHE A 73 14.52 -9.98 7.58
N PHE A 74 14.42 -8.75 8.11
CA PHE A 74 13.12 -8.14 8.42
C PHE A 74 12.28 -7.88 7.17
N CYS A 75 12.85 -7.35 6.10
CA CYS A 75 12.13 -7.11 4.85
C CYS A 75 11.56 -8.42 4.28
N THR A 76 12.40 -9.46 4.19
CA THR A 76 11.97 -10.77 3.66
C THR A 76 10.93 -11.42 4.57
N TRP A 77 11.11 -11.33 5.88
CA TRP A 77 10.18 -11.88 6.85
C TRP A 77 8.80 -11.19 6.79
N LEU A 78 8.76 -9.89 6.51
CA LEU A 78 7.52 -9.13 6.27
C LEU A 78 6.95 -9.34 4.86
N GLY A 79 7.57 -10.20 4.03
CA GLY A 79 7.13 -10.49 2.68
C GLY A 79 7.52 -9.44 1.64
N ALA A 80 8.41 -8.51 1.98
CA ALA A 80 8.92 -7.55 1.00
C ALA A 80 9.96 -8.21 0.07
N PHE A 81 10.01 -7.73 -1.18
CA PHE A 81 10.97 -8.17 -2.17
C PHE A 81 11.66 -6.98 -2.86
N PRO A 82 12.90 -7.16 -3.35
CA PRO A 82 13.69 -6.06 -3.87
C PRO A 82 13.18 -5.55 -5.22
N LEU A 83 13.26 -4.24 -5.39
CA LEU A 83 13.06 -3.52 -6.65
C LEU A 83 14.28 -2.65 -6.92
N ASN A 84 14.91 -2.83 -8.07
CA ASN A 84 15.96 -1.94 -8.56
C ASN A 84 15.31 -0.70 -9.19
N ARG A 85 15.56 0.46 -8.62
CA ARG A 85 15.03 1.75 -9.10
C ARG A 85 15.99 2.36 -10.12
N GLY A 86 15.46 3.06 -11.12
CA GLY A 86 16.24 3.74 -12.15
C GLY A 86 16.22 3.05 -13.51
N ALA A 87 15.76 1.80 -13.59
CA ALA A 87 15.51 1.08 -14.84
C ALA A 87 14.26 0.20 -14.69
N ILE A 88 13.75 -0.33 -15.81
CA ILE A 88 12.65 -1.30 -15.76
C ILE A 88 13.16 -2.62 -15.19
N ASP A 89 12.83 -2.90 -13.94
CA ASP A 89 13.19 -4.17 -13.28
C ASP A 89 12.23 -5.29 -13.70
N LYS A 90 12.60 -5.98 -14.79
CA LYS A 90 11.80 -7.10 -15.32
C LYS A 90 11.67 -8.25 -14.33
N VAL A 91 12.64 -8.44 -13.44
CA VAL A 91 12.62 -9.52 -12.43
C VAL A 91 11.58 -9.20 -11.35
N ALA A 92 11.62 -7.99 -10.80
CA ALA A 92 10.64 -7.54 -9.82
C ALA A 92 9.21 -7.54 -10.39
N ILE A 93 9.02 -7.08 -11.64
CA ILE A 93 7.70 -7.11 -12.31
C ILE A 93 7.21 -8.55 -12.48
N ARG A 94 8.07 -9.47 -12.92
CA ARG A 94 7.70 -10.89 -13.08
C ARG A 94 7.32 -11.53 -11.74
N HIS A 95 8.07 -11.22 -10.69
CA HIS A 95 7.76 -11.69 -9.33
C HIS A 95 6.40 -11.15 -8.86
N ALA A 96 6.15 -9.86 -9.04
CA ALA A 96 4.87 -9.22 -8.71
C ALA A 96 3.69 -9.88 -9.44
N MET A 97 3.82 -10.13 -10.73
CA MET A 97 2.79 -10.81 -11.52
C MET A 97 2.60 -12.27 -11.07
N GLY A 98 3.67 -12.95 -10.62
CA GLY A 98 3.59 -14.28 -10.01
C GLY A 98 2.77 -14.27 -8.71
N LEU A 99 3.03 -13.32 -7.82
CA LEU A 99 2.25 -13.15 -6.58
C LEU A 99 0.76 -12.98 -6.86
N LEU A 100 0.40 -12.18 -7.86
CA LEU A 100 -0.99 -11.97 -8.24
C LEU A 100 -1.64 -13.23 -8.83
N LYS A 101 -0.90 -14.03 -9.64
CA LYS A 101 -1.36 -15.33 -10.13
C LYS A 101 -1.62 -16.33 -8.97
N ASP A 102 -0.85 -16.23 -7.90
CA ASP A 102 -1.00 -17.04 -6.69
C ASP A 102 -2.06 -16.47 -5.73
N ASN A 103 -2.94 -15.59 -6.19
CA ASN A 103 -3.99 -14.94 -5.39
C ASN A 103 -3.45 -14.20 -4.14
N LYS A 104 -2.23 -13.68 -4.21
CA LYS A 104 -1.62 -12.91 -3.12
C LYS A 104 -1.87 -11.41 -3.27
N VAL A 105 -1.56 -10.68 -2.21
CA VAL A 105 -1.69 -9.22 -2.16
C VAL A 105 -0.34 -8.57 -2.44
N LEU A 106 -0.31 -7.74 -3.46
CA LEU A 106 0.87 -6.97 -3.86
C LEU A 106 0.75 -5.53 -3.34
N GLY A 107 1.74 -5.04 -2.60
CA GLY A 107 1.79 -3.66 -2.11
C GLY A 107 2.79 -2.83 -2.91
N ILE A 108 2.35 -1.68 -3.41
CA ILE A 108 3.19 -0.75 -4.17
C ILE A 108 2.97 0.68 -3.68
N PHE A 109 4.01 1.31 -3.16
CA PHE A 109 4.02 2.74 -2.91
C PHE A 109 4.25 3.47 -4.23
N ALA A 110 3.16 3.88 -4.91
CA ALA A 110 3.21 4.44 -6.25
C ALA A 110 4.01 5.76 -6.34
N GLU A 111 4.17 6.48 -5.24
CA GLU A 111 5.01 7.68 -5.16
C GLU A 111 6.51 7.40 -5.28
N GLY A 112 6.93 6.16 -5.12
CA GLY A 112 8.32 5.74 -5.21
C GLY A 112 9.23 6.26 -4.09
N ASN A 113 8.94 7.41 -3.50
CA ASN A 113 9.68 8.04 -2.40
C ASN A 113 8.73 8.58 -1.34
N ARG A 114 9.25 8.72 -0.12
CA ARG A 114 8.49 9.27 1.02
C ARG A 114 8.22 10.77 0.85
N GLN A 115 6.97 11.18 1.01
CA GLN A 115 6.53 12.57 0.90
C GLN A 115 6.50 13.21 2.29
N LYS A 116 7.60 13.84 2.68
CA LYS A 116 7.74 14.48 4.00
C LYS A 116 6.80 15.67 4.21
N SER A 117 6.28 16.26 3.13
CA SER A 117 5.34 17.39 3.18
C SER A 117 3.92 16.99 3.61
N GLY A 118 3.63 15.69 3.69
CA GLY A 118 2.27 15.19 3.95
C GLY A 118 1.32 15.28 2.75
N LYS A 119 1.74 15.91 1.64
CA LYS A 119 0.95 15.98 0.40
C LYS A 119 1.26 14.79 -0.50
N LEU A 120 0.27 14.34 -1.28
CA LEU A 120 0.48 13.28 -2.26
C LEU A 120 1.45 13.71 -3.36
N GLY A 121 2.49 12.91 -3.58
CA GLY A 121 3.45 13.10 -4.64
C GLY A 121 2.93 12.68 -6.03
N LYS A 122 3.82 12.70 -7.01
CA LYS A 122 3.56 12.14 -8.35
C LYS A 122 3.56 10.62 -8.25
N PHE A 123 2.58 9.96 -8.88
CA PHE A 123 2.55 8.51 -9.00
C PHE A 123 3.36 8.06 -10.20
N HIS A 124 4.16 7.01 -10.01
CA HIS A 124 4.88 6.31 -11.05
C HIS A 124 4.01 5.23 -11.70
N ASP A 125 4.37 4.81 -12.88
CA ASP A 125 3.59 3.95 -13.76
C ASP A 125 3.48 2.49 -13.31
N GLY A 126 4.29 2.06 -12.35
CA GLY A 126 4.46 0.65 -11.97
C GLY A 126 3.16 -0.04 -11.52
N ALA A 127 2.44 0.55 -10.57
CA ALA A 127 1.20 -0.02 -10.04
C ALA A 127 0.10 -0.11 -11.11
N ALA A 128 -0.15 1.00 -11.81
CA ALA A 128 -1.14 1.07 -12.88
C ALA A 128 -0.81 0.14 -14.06
N SER A 129 0.47 0.07 -14.45
CA SER A 129 0.92 -0.84 -15.52
C SER A 129 0.69 -2.31 -15.17
N ILE A 130 0.98 -2.73 -13.93
CA ILE A 130 0.72 -4.10 -13.47
C ILE A 130 -0.78 -4.37 -13.43
N ALA A 131 -1.58 -3.44 -12.89
CA ALA A 131 -3.02 -3.56 -12.84
C ALA A 131 -3.65 -3.74 -14.23
N LEU A 132 -3.30 -2.89 -15.18
CA LEU A 132 -3.77 -2.98 -16.56
C LEU A 132 -3.37 -4.30 -17.23
N ARG A 133 -2.16 -4.79 -17.04
CA ARG A 133 -1.67 -6.05 -17.63
C ARG A 133 -2.35 -7.28 -17.04
N THR A 134 -2.76 -7.22 -15.78
CA THR A 134 -3.32 -8.36 -15.05
C THR A 134 -4.84 -8.33 -14.95
N GLY A 135 -5.48 -7.16 -15.04
CA GLY A 135 -6.90 -6.97 -14.75
C GLY A 135 -7.21 -7.04 -13.24
N VAL A 136 -6.21 -6.88 -12.40
CA VAL A 136 -6.38 -6.96 -10.94
C VAL A 136 -6.78 -5.59 -10.39
N SER A 137 -7.82 -5.57 -9.56
CA SER A 137 -8.30 -4.35 -8.90
C SER A 137 -7.25 -3.74 -7.96
N ILE A 138 -7.29 -2.43 -7.85
CA ILE A 138 -6.44 -1.66 -6.93
C ILE A 138 -7.26 -1.28 -5.69
N VAL A 139 -6.74 -1.55 -4.50
CA VAL A 139 -7.26 -1.03 -3.24
C VAL A 139 -6.41 0.17 -2.82
N PRO A 140 -6.95 1.39 -2.91
CA PRO A 140 -6.27 2.58 -2.42
C PRO A 140 -6.26 2.59 -0.90
N VAL A 141 -5.16 3.03 -0.30
CA VAL A 141 -5.03 3.13 1.16
C VAL A 141 -4.47 4.50 1.52
N ALA A 142 -5.13 5.20 2.41
CA ALA A 142 -4.63 6.47 2.96
C ALA A 142 -4.01 6.25 4.34
N ILE A 143 -2.74 6.64 4.48
CA ILE A 143 -2.01 6.64 5.74
C ILE A 143 -1.84 8.09 6.19
N ILE A 144 -2.20 8.38 7.43
CA ILE A 144 -2.19 9.72 8.01
C ILE A 144 -1.34 9.73 9.27
N GLY A 145 -0.54 10.76 9.46
CA GLY A 145 0.22 11.01 10.68
C GLY A 145 1.42 10.11 10.93
N SER A 146 1.76 9.17 10.01
CA SER A 146 2.86 8.21 10.20
C SER A 146 4.25 8.84 10.20
N HIS A 147 4.40 10.07 9.70
CA HIS A 147 5.66 10.80 9.65
C HIS A 147 6.07 11.38 11.01
N ASN A 148 5.10 11.80 11.83
CA ASN A 148 5.34 12.36 13.16
C ASN A 148 5.08 11.34 14.29
N MET A 149 4.29 10.29 14.02
CA MET A 149 3.94 9.24 14.98
C MET A 149 3.39 9.79 16.32
N GLU A 150 2.57 10.83 16.24
CA GLU A 150 1.92 11.39 17.43
C GLU A 150 0.76 10.48 17.87
N ARG A 151 0.64 10.30 19.19
CA ARG A 151 -0.41 9.45 19.77
C ARG A 151 -1.80 9.93 19.38
N ASN A 152 -2.68 9.02 18.97
CA ASN A 152 -4.05 9.24 18.52
C ASN A 152 -4.20 10.09 17.23
N LYS A 153 -3.10 10.43 16.55
CA LYS A 153 -3.10 11.16 15.28
C LYS A 153 -2.71 10.30 14.08
N VAL A 154 -2.54 8.99 14.28
CA VAL A 154 -2.19 8.04 13.22
C VAL A 154 -3.44 7.30 12.77
N ALA A 155 -3.69 7.30 11.46
CA ALA A 155 -4.79 6.55 10.88
C ALA A 155 -4.39 5.80 9.61
N CYS A 156 -5.10 4.70 9.33
CA CYS A 156 -5.03 3.95 8.09
C CYS A 156 -6.46 3.73 7.58
N ILE A 157 -6.75 4.26 6.39
CA ILE A 157 -8.07 4.20 5.78
C ILE A 157 -7.97 3.32 4.53
N ILE A 158 -8.80 2.29 4.46
CA ILE A 158 -8.85 1.33 3.37
C ILE A 158 -10.04 1.68 2.49
N GLY A 159 -9.77 2.11 1.26
CA GLY A 159 -10.79 2.44 0.27
C GLY A 159 -11.45 1.21 -0.36
N LYS A 160 -12.52 1.44 -1.10
CA LYS A 160 -13.15 0.40 -1.92
C LYS A 160 -12.23 0.00 -3.07
N PRO A 161 -12.24 -1.28 -3.50
CA PRO A 161 -11.48 -1.70 -4.67
C PRO A 161 -11.89 -0.92 -5.92
N ILE A 162 -10.91 -0.37 -6.62
CA ILE A 162 -11.08 0.27 -7.92
C ILE A 162 -10.88 -0.83 -8.97
N PRO A 163 -11.91 -1.22 -9.73
CA PRO A 163 -11.79 -2.22 -10.78
C PRO A 163 -10.90 -1.68 -11.91
N VAL A 164 -10.01 -2.53 -12.41
CA VAL A 164 -9.16 -2.21 -13.56
C VAL A 164 -9.37 -3.30 -14.61
N GLU A 165 -9.89 -2.91 -15.77
CA GLU A 165 -10.03 -3.83 -16.89
C GLU A 165 -8.66 -4.14 -17.49
N LYS A 166 -8.46 -5.41 -17.86
CA LYS A 166 -7.23 -5.83 -18.52
C LYS A 166 -7.10 -5.16 -19.87
N ALA A 167 -6.03 -4.40 -20.05
CA ALA A 167 -5.77 -3.63 -21.26
C ALA A 167 -4.27 -3.47 -21.53
N LYS A 168 -3.93 -2.93 -22.71
CA LYS A 168 -2.57 -2.49 -22.99
C LYS A 168 -2.23 -1.29 -22.12
N ALA A 169 -1.09 -1.35 -21.44
CA ALA A 169 -0.62 -0.27 -20.58
C ALA A 169 -0.05 0.89 -21.41
N THR A 170 -0.93 1.66 -22.06
CA THR A 170 -0.54 2.90 -22.74
C THR A 170 -0.36 4.03 -21.74
N PRO A 171 0.39 5.09 -22.08
CA PRO A 171 0.57 6.23 -21.18
C PRO A 171 -0.76 6.82 -20.69
N GLU A 172 -1.75 6.93 -21.58
CA GLU A 172 -3.08 7.48 -21.29
C GLU A 172 -3.86 6.57 -20.31
N ALA A 173 -3.83 5.25 -20.55
CA ALA A 173 -4.49 4.28 -19.68
C ALA A 173 -3.85 4.25 -18.28
N ILE A 174 -2.53 4.29 -18.22
CA ILE A 174 -1.76 4.37 -16.97
C ILE A 174 -2.12 5.64 -16.19
N GLN A 175 -2.14 6.78 -16.88
CA GLN A 175 -2.47 8.06 -16.27
C GLN A 175 -3.89 8.04 -15.69
N LYS A 176 -4.87 7.53 -16.44
CA LYS A 176 -6.27 7.40 -15.99
C LYS A 176 -6.37 6.57 -14.70
N VAL A 177 -5.68 5.44 -14.62
CA VAL A 177 -5.66 4.59 -13.41
C VAL A 177 -4.98 5.32 -12.25
N ASN A 178 -3.82 5.95 -12.49
CA ASN A 178 -3.10 6.70 -11.46
C ASN A 178 -3.94 7.86 -10.91
N ASP A 179 -4.63 8.61 -11.76
CA ASP A 179 -5.49 9.74 -11.36
C ASP A 179 -6.67 9.25 -10.51
N SER A 180 -7.31 8.14 -10.91
CA SER A 180 -8.40 7.54 -10.13
C SER A 180 -7.94 7.13 -8.73
N VAL A 181 -6.82 6.43 -8.63
CA VAL A 181 -6.26 5.96 -7.33
C VAL A 181 -5.83 7.17 -6.48
N LYS A 182 -5.14 8.14 -7.08
CA LYS A 182 -4.67 9.33 -6.39
C LYS A 182 -5.83 10.18 -5.85
N SER A 183 -6.87 10.38 -6.66
CA SER A 183 -8.07 11.13 -6.28
C SER A 183 -8.78 10.46 -5.11
N GLU A 184 -8.87 9.11 -5.11
CA GLU A 184 -9.50 8.38 -4.02
C GLU A 184 -8.68 8.47 -2.71
N ILE A 185 -7.35 8.36 -2.78
CA ILE A 185 -6.49 8.55 -1.61
C ILE A 185 -6.64 9.98 -1.06
N GLN A 186 -6.65 11.00 -1.93
CA GLN A 186 -6.85 12.38 -1.52
C GLN A 186 -8.21 12.57 -0.86
N ARG A 187 -9.28 12.02 -1.45
CA ARG A 187 -10.64 12.07 -0.89
C ARG A 187 -10.69 11.48 0.52
N MET A 188 -10.03 10.34 0.75
CA MET A 188 -9.95 9.71 2.07
C MET A 188 -9.19 10.57 3.08
N ILE A 189 -8.10 11.21 2.67
CA ILE A 189 -7.31 12.12 3.51
C ILE A 189 -8.18 13.34 3.91
N ASP A 190 -8.84 13.95 2.93
CA ASP A 190 -9.69 15.14 3.16
C ASP A 190 -10.86 14.80 4.08
N SER A 191 -11.51 13.66 3.87
CA SER A 191 -12.60 13.17 4.72
C SER A 191 -12.16 12.94 6.17
N TYR A 192 -10.93 12.46 6.36
CA TYR A 192 -10.36 12.32 7.71
C TYR A 192 -10.19 13.66 8.40
N HIS A 193 -9.64 14.66 7.71
CA HIS A 193 -9.42 15.97 8.28
C HIS A 193 -10.72 16.71 8.55
N ASN A 194 -11.77 16.47 7.77
CA ASN A 194 -13.09 17.04 7.94
C ASN A 194 -14.02 16.26 8.88
N ASN A 195 -13.52 15.22 9.55
CA ASN A 195 -14.29 14.32 10.44
C ASN A 195 -15.51 13.64 9.78
N CYS A 196 -15.48 13.44 8.45
CA CYS A 196 -16.58 12.85 7.65
C CYS A 196 -16.27 11.44 7.14
N ILE A 197 -15.37 10.70 7.81
CA ILE A 197 -14.89 9.39 7.30
C ILE A 197 -16.02 8.37 7.17
N GLU A 198 -16.89 8.28 8.18
CA GLU A 198 -17.95 7.26 8.19
C GLU A 198 -18.91 7.46 7.03
N GLU A 199 -19.29 8.68 6.71
CA GLU A 199 -20.14 8.99 5.56
C GLU A 199 -19.45 8.71 4.21
N THR A 200 -18.13 8.79 4.18
CA THR A 200 -17.32 8.68 2.96
C THR A 200 -17.04 7.22 2.58
N LEU A 201 -16.87 6.35 3.57
CA LEU A 201 -16.52 4.93 3.33
C LEU A 201 -17.74 4.06 3.00
N TRP A 202 -18.95 4.50 3.39
CA TRP A 202 -20.18 3.70 3.22
C TRP A 202 -21.00 4.10 1.99
N LYS A 203 -20.68 5.19 1.30
CA LYS A 203 -21.25 5.58 0.01
C LYS A 203 -20.43 5.01 -1.14
#